data_d6f478cd77ec24f0433f8e70c9c3bd00
#
_entry.id   d6f478cd77ec24f0433f8e70c9c3bd00
#
_cell.length_a   1.000
_cell.length_b   1.000
_cell.length_c   1.000
_cell.angle_alpha   90.00
_cell.angle_beta   90.00
_cell.angle_gamma   90.00
#
_symmetry.space_group_name_H-M   'P 1'
#
loop_
_entity.id
_entity.type
_entity.pdbx_description
1 polymer ?
#
loop_
_entity_poly.entity_id
_entity_poly.type
_entity_poly.pdbx_seq_one_letter_code
_entity_poly.pdbx_strand_id
1 'polypeptide(L)'
;MMKDNRKPYIASTSNVDHPLHYCSDPSGVECIDIIKHRDFCIGNAIKYLWRAGLKGKTKDTHIEDLEKAIWYINKEIELIKSETD
;
A
#
# COMPACT_ATOMS: atom_id res chain seq x y z
N MET A 1 3.79 -1.57 -19.75
CA MET A 1 4.14 -1.71 -19.40
C MET A 1 4.86 -2.24 -19.45
N MET A 2 5.00 -2.26 -19.42
CA MET A 2 5.75 -2.70 -19.39
C MET A 2 5.81 -3.87 -19.22
N LYS A 3 5.87 -4.29 -19.87
CA LYS A 3 5.96 -5.38 -19.76
C LYS A 3 6.73 -5.62 -18.75
N ASP A 4 6.39 -6.09 -18.14
CA ASP A 4 7.00 -6.25 -17.12
C ASP A 4 8.05 -7.14 -17.28
N ASN A 5 9.13 -6.72 -17.21
CA ASN A 5 10.08 -7.48 -17.31
C ASN A 5 10.50 -8.02 -16.09
N ARG A 6 9.78 -7.96 -15.09
CA ARG A 6 10.18 -8.44 -13.90
C ARG A 6 10.29 -9.82 -14.08
N LYS A 7 11.28 -10.41 -14.05
CA LYS A 7 11.40 -11.62 -14.23
C LYS A 7 10.88 -12.43 -13.30
N PRO A 8 10.88 -13.53 -13.35
CA PRO A 8 10.32 -14.41 -12.52
C PRO A 8 10.87 -14.16 -11.28
N TYR A 9 10.14 -13.58 -10.50
CA TYR A 9 10.58 -13.09 -9.43
C TYR A 9 10.74 -14.07 -8.41
N ILE A 10 11.75 -14.09 -7.71
CA ILE A 10 11.91 -14.99 -6.70
C ILE A 10 11.55 -14.37 -5.45
N ALA A 11 10.35 -14.51 -5.10
CA ALA A 11 9.82 -13.83 -3.96
C ALA A 11 10.59 -14.06 -2.72
N SER A 12 11.14 -15.17 -2.60
CA SER A 12 11.80 -15.46 -1.35
C SER A 12 13.01 -14.61 -1.14
N THR A 13 13.51 -13.99 -2.18
CA THR A 13 14.70 -13.26 -1.97
C THR A 13 14.45 -11.82 -1.90
N SER A 14 13.18 -11.37 -1.93
CA SER A 14 13.05 -10.04 -2.02
C SER A 14 12.01 -9.46 -1.28
N ASN A 15 12.16 -9.31 -0.04
CA ASN A 15 11.23 -8.59 0.74
C ASN A 15 11.30 -7.12 0.45
N VAL A 16 12.33 -6.67 -0.19
CA VAL A 16 12.45 -5.26 -0.49
C VAL A 16 11.66 -4.92 -1.73
N ASP A 17 11.85 -5.70 -2.79
CA ASP A 17 11.19 -5.39 -4.03
C ASP A 17 9.73 -5.80 -4.06
N HIS A 18 9.41 -6.92 -3.47
CA HIS A 18 8.04 -7.42 -3.51
C HIS A 18 7.69 -8.02 -2.16
N PRO A 19 7.55 -7.18 -1.15
CA PRO A 19 7.22 -7.69 0.17
C PRO A 19 5.92 -8.45 0.12
N LEU A 20 5.89 -9.60 0.77
CA LEU A 20 4.75 -10.44 0.74
C LEU A 20 3.45 -9.78 1.07
N HIS A 21 3.44 -8.93 2.06
CA HIS A 21 2.21 -8.30 2.48
C HIS A 21 1.70 -7.26 1.48
N TYR A 22 2.45 -7.01 0.40
CA TYR A 22 2.00 -6.11 -0.62
C TYR A 22 1.67 -6.84 -1.91
N CYS A 23 2.11 -8.07 -2.05
CA CYS A 23 1.84 -8.79 -3.27
C CYS A 23 1.09 -10.10 -3.07
N SER A 24 0.45 -10.25 -1.93
CA SER A 24 -0.32 -11.46 -1.71
C SER A 24 -1.82 -11.23 -1.86
N ASP A 25 -2.20 -10.14 -2.49
CA ASP A 25 -3.62 -9.90 -2.71
C ASP A 25 -4.14 -10.93 -3.70
N PRO A 26 -5.33 -11.48 -3.46
CA PRO A 26 -5.87 -12.49 -4.36
C PRO A 26 -6.03 -12.04 -5.81
N SER A 27 -6.09 -10.73 -6.03
CA SER A 27 -6.23 -10.25 -7.40
C SER A 27 -4.97 -10.44 -8.21
N GLY A 28 -3.85 -10.66 -7.55
CA GLY A 28 -2.58 -10.76 -8.26
C GLY A 28 -1.95 -9.42 -8.59
N VAL A 29 -2.62 -8.33 -8.26
CA VAL A 29 -2.09 -7.00 -8.55
C VAL A 29 -1.20 -6.57 -7.40
N GLU A 30 -0.07 -5.98 -7.70
CA GLU A 30 0.81 -5.51 -6.64
C GLU A 30 0.45 -4.09 -6.27
N CYS A 31 0.47 -3.83 -4.99
CA CYS A 31 0.12 -2.51 -4.46
C CYS A 31 0.91 -1.40 -5.12
N ILE A 32 2.21 -1.60 -5.29
CA ILE A 32 3.07 -0.56 -5.84
C ILE A 32 2.63 -0.14 -7.25
N ASP A 33 2.05 -1.06 -8.00
CA ASP A 33 1.62 -0.74 -9.36
C ASP A 33 0.45 0.24 -9.35
N ILE A 34 -0.28 0.27 -8.26
CA ILE A 34 -1.39 1.19 -8.14
C ILE A 34 -0.94 2.50 -7.51
N ILE A 35 -0.26 2.40 -6.38
CA ILE A 35 0.02 3.60 -5.60
C ILE A 35 1.09 4.48 -6.19
N LYS A 36 1.90 3.95 -7.09
CA LYS A 36 2.95 4.77 -7.68
C LYS A 36 2.39 5.92 -8.50
N HIS A 37 1.12 5.85 -8.83
CA HIS A 37 0.48 6.90 -9.58
C HIS A 37 -0.28 7.88 -8.69
N ARG A 38 -0.20 7.72 -7.39
CA ARG A 38 -0.95 8.57 -6.48
C ARG A 38 0.00 9.49 -5.72
N ASP A 39 -0.55 10.54 -5.14
CA ASP A 39 0.28 11.41 -4.33
C ASP A 39 0.64 10.68 -3.03
N PHE A 40 1.48 11.30 -2.26
CA PHE A 40 2.05 10.64 -1.09
C PHE A 40 1.02 10.18 -0.09
N CYS A 41 0.10 11.05 0.30
CA CYS A 41 -0.85 10.68 1.35
C CYS A 41 -1.86 9.66 0.85
N ILE A 42 -2.37 9.82 -0.36
CA ILE A 42 -3.31 8.86 -0.90
C ILE A 42 -2.62 7.52 -1.09
N GLY A 43 -1.41 7.53 -1.63
CA GLY A 43 -0.67 6.29 -1.83
C GLY A 43 -0.42 5.55 -0.54
N ASN A 44 -0.07 6.28 0.52
CA ASN A 44 0.15 5.62 1.80
C ASN A 44 -1.14 5.12 2.43
N ALA A 45 -2.24 5.86 2.27
CA ALA A 45 -3.51 5.36 2.78
C ALA A 45 -3.87 4.05 2.10
N ILE A 46 -3.71 4.00 0.78
CA ILE A 46 -4.01 2.78 0.03
C ILE A 46 -3.07 1.66 0.47
N LYS A 47 -1.80 1.98 0.68
CA LYS A 47 -0.83 0.98 1.09
C LYS A 47 -1.25 0.31 2.40
N TYR A 48 -1.65 1.09 3.37
CA TYR A 48 -2.01 0.51 4.65
C TYR A 48 -3.34 -0.24 4.55
N LEU A 49 -4.27 0.22 3.73
CA LEU A 49 -5.50 -0.52 3.51
C LEU A 49 -5.23 -1.82 2.77
N TRP A 50 -4.27 -1.79 1.85
CA TRP A 50 -3.93 -2.98 1.08
C TRP A 50 -3.41 -4.09 1.98
N ARG A 51 -2.59 -3.72 2.93
CA ARG A 51 -1.98 -4.74 3.78
C ARG A 51 -2.81 -5.08 4.99
N ALA A 52 -3.82 -4.29 5.29
CA ALA A 52 -4.63 -4.53 6.47
C ALA A 52 -5.37 -5.86 6.32
N GLY A 53 -5.32 -6.64 7.36
CA GLY A 53 -6.08 -7.89 7.37
C GLY A 53 -5.53 -9.01 6.52
N LEU A 54 -4.34 -8.85 5.96
CA LEU A 54 -3.79 -9.93 5.19
C LEU A 54 -3.43 -11.10 6.07
N LYS A 55 -3.39 -12.26 5.44
CA LYS A 55 -3.10 -13.47 6.15
C LYS A 55 -1.86 -13.33 7.00
N GLY A 56 -1.91 -13.85 8.17
CA GLY A 56 -0.76 -13.80 9.07
C GLY A 56 -0.74 -12.62 10.00
N LYS A 57 -1.64 -11.65 9.80
CA LYS A 57 -1.63 -10.52 10.67
C LYS A 57 -2.43 -10.77 11.91
N THR A 58 -1.99 -10.20 13.01
CA THR A 58 -2.75 -10.29 14.26
C THR A 58 -3.82 -9.20 14.23
N LYS A 59 -4.74 -9.30 15.17
CA LYS A 59 -5.78 -8.30 15.28
C LYS A 59 -5.16 -6.93 15.53
N ASP A 60 -4.15 -6.87 16.40
CA ASP A 60 -3.53 -5.60 16.73
C ASP A 60 -2.83 -4.96 15.53
N THR A 61 -2.14 -5.75 14.74
CA THR A 61 -1.47 -5.17 13.58
C THR A 61 -2.46 -4.78 12.51
N HIS A 62 -3.59 -5.49 12.44
CA HIS A 62 -4.64 -5.13 11.51
C HIS A 62 -5.22 -3.76 11.88
N ILE A 63 -5.49 -3.56 13.16
CA ILE A 63 -6.02 -2.29 13.63
C ILE A 63 -4.99 -1.18 13.40
N GLU A 64 -3.74 -1.48 13.66
CA GLU A 64 -2.69 -0.48 13.46
C GLU A 64 -2.62 -0.03 12.01
N ASP A 65 -2.73 -0.97 11.06
CA ASP A 65 -2.73 -0.61 9.66
C ASP A 65 -3.91 0.29 9.32
N LEU A 66 -5.08 -0.01 9.88
CA LEU A 66 -6.25 0.81 9.61
C LEU A 66 -6.08 2.21 10.20
N GLU A 67 -5.49 2.29 11.38
CA GLU A 67 -5.24 3.59 12.01
C GLU A 67 -4.25 4.41 11.21
N LYS A 68 -3.26 3.77 10.65
CA LYS A 68 -2.30 4.47 9.81
C LYS A 68 -2.96 4.98 8.53
N ALA A 69 -3.86 4.19 7.97
CA ALA A 69 -4.58 4.63 6.79
C ALA A 69 -5.42 5.86 7.13
N ILE A 70 -6.07 5.86 8.28
CA ILE A 70 -6.86 7.01 8.72
C ILE A 70 -5.99 8.24 8.87
N TRP A 71 -4.79 8.06 9.42
CA TRP A 71 -3.88 9.18 9.61
C TRP A 71 -3.56 9.85 8.26
N TYR A 72 -3.26 9.04 7.25
CA TYR A 72 -2.92 9.59 5.96
C TYR A 72 -4.14 10.19 5.25
N ILE A 73 -5.32 9.63 5.47
CA ILE A 73 -6.53 10.20 4.91
C ILE A 73 -6.79 11.57 5.53
N ASN A 74 -6.63 11.68 6.83
CA ASN A 74 -6.82 12.96 7.50
C ASN A 74 -5.78 13.97 7.05
N LYS A 75 -4.56 13.53 6.83
CA LYS A 75 -3.50 14.42 6.38
C LYS A 75 -3.82 14.95 4.99
N GLU A 76 -4.35 14.10 4.13
CA GLU A 76 -4.71 14.53 2.80
C GLU A 76 -5.81 15.59 2.86
N ILE A 77 -6.79 15.38 3.73
CA ILE A 77 -7.87 16.34 3.92
C ILE A 77 -7.30 17.67 4.39
N GLU A 78 -6.37 17.64 5.33
CA GLU A 78 -5.75 18.86 5.83
C GLU A 78 -5.04 19.60 4.72
N LEU A 79 -4.31 18.87 3.89
CA LEU A 79 -3.56 19.51 2.81
C LEU A 79 -4.49 20.17 1.81
N ILE A 80 -5.59 19.52 1.50
CA ILE A 80 -6.55 20.09 0.57
C ILE A 80 -7.20 21.33 1.18
N LYS A 81 -7.55 21.27 2.45
CA LYS A 81 -8.17 22.42 3.11
C LYS A 81 -7.22 23.59 3.24
N SER A 82 -5.94 23.33 3.27
CA SER A 82 -5.00 24.42 3.42
C SER A 82 -4.71 25.10 2.10
N GLU A 83 -5.14 24.51 1.00
CA GLU A 83 -4.94 25.16 -0.27
C GLU A 83 -5.93 26.29 -0.37
N THR A 84 -5.47 27.44 -0.77
CA THR A 84 -6.46 28.46 -0.86
C THR A 84 -6.65 28.70 -2.25
N ASP A 85 -7.76 28.99 -2.60
CA ASP A 85 -8.03 29.25 -3.93
C ASP A 85 -7.98 30.56 -4.28
#